data_201f84edf78f358df4fbe8434f0a6b55
#
_entry.id   201f84edf78f358df4fbe8434f0a6b55
#
_cell.length_a   1.000
_cell.length_b   1.000
_cell.length_c   1.000
_cell.angle_alpha   90.00
_cell.angle_beta   90.00
_cell.angle_gamma   90.00
#
_symmetry.space_group_name_H-M   'P 1'
#
loop_
_entity.id
_entity.type
_entity.pdbx_description
1 polymer ?
#
loop_
_entity_poly.entity_id
_entity_poly.type
_entity_poly.pdbx_seq_one_letter_code
_entity_poly.pdbx_strand_id
1 'polypeptide(L)'
;DVQITGVLWLILSVGIGVIAGEIIRRTMGAPASDVMAETIKMMQIFTWVSAPVAGFVGAICLKSLATKRHYGDNPPEEADHQIEKAPRAAAVWIVVSSLLCLFALVFGLIIMQEDSKMLQERAAIHVNVQGNQWIWNYDYPDNRVRSNELYLPVNQPVIFKVTSNDVKHSFWIVQMGIKVDANPGYVTEVAVTPNRIGIFDVRCAELCGLLHAYMQNQVHVVSQEDYDKWLLGQGGQKS
;
A
#
# COMPACT_ATOMS: atom_id res chain seq x y z
N ASP A 1 -6.32 -7.05 40.20
CA ASP A 1 -6.34 -5.91 39.23
C ASP A 1 -5.37 -6.04 38.06
N VAL A 2 -4.11 -6.37 38.25
CA VAL A 2 -3.13 -6.58 37.19
C VAL A 2 -3.51 -7.77 36.30
N GLN A 3 -3.97 -8.86 36.90
CA GLN A 3 -4.39 -10.06 36.15
C GLN A 3 -5.57 -9.79 35.23
N ILE A 4 -6.58 -9.04 35.66
CA ILE A 4 -7.74 -8.67 34.84
C ILE A 4 -7.29 -7.80 33.65
N THR A 5 -6.42 -6.83 33.92
CA THR A 5 -5.86 -5.98 32.84
C THR A 5 -5.04 -6.79 31.84
N GLY A 6 -4.25 -7.77 32.32
CA GLY A 6 -3.49 -8.65 31.45
C GLY A 6 -4.36 -9.56 30.58
N VAL A 7 -5.43 -10.14 31.16
CA VAL A 7 -6.39 -10.95 30.39
C VAL A 7 -7.12 -10.09 29.34
N LEU A 8 -7.58 -8.91 29.74
CA LEU A 8 -8.27 -7.98 28.83
C LEU A 8 -7.34 -7.53 27.69
N TRP A 9 -6.09 -7.24 28.00
CA TRP A 9 -5.07 -6.93 27.02
C TRP A 9 -4.89 -8.04 25.99
N LEU A 10 -4.75 -9.30 26.41
CA LEU A 10 -4.60 -10.44 25.52
C LEU A 10 -5.83 -10.62 24.63
N ILE A 11 -7.03 -10.55 25.20
CA ILE A 11 -8.29 -10.70 24.44
C ILE A 11 -8.40 -9.59 23.38
N LEU A 12 -8.15 -8.34 23.76
CA LEU A 12 -8.21 -7.21 22.83
C LEU A 12 -7.14 -7.31 21.76
N SER A 13 -5.91 -7.68 22.11
CA SER A 13 -4.82 -7.82 21.13
C SER A 13 -5.14 -8.86 20.06
N VAL A 14 -5.60 -10.05 20.47
CA VAL A 14 -6.02 -11.09 19.54
C VAL A 14 -7.24 -10.65 18.72
N GLY A 15 -8.25 -10.09 19.39
CA GLY A 15 -9.48 -9.61 18.75
C GLY A 15 -9.20 -8.55 17.69
N ILE A 16 -8.37 -7.54 18.00
CA ILE A 16 -7.96 -6.49 17.06
C ILE A 16 -7.20 -7.09 15.89
N GLY A 17 -6.22 -7.98 16.15
CA GLY A 17 -5.44 -8.63 15.11
C GLY A 17 -6.30 -9.43 14.12
N VAL A 18 -7.22 -10.24 14.64
CA VAL A 18 -8.14 -11.05 13.82
C VAL A 18 -9.11 -10.16 13.03
N ILE A 19 -9.77 -9.20 13.69
CA ILE A 19 -10.77 -8.33 13.05
C ILE A 19 -10.10 -7.47 11.98
N ALA A 20 -9.00 -6.80 12.30
CA ALA A 20 -8.30 -5.94 11.34
C ALA A 20 -7.68 -6.76 10.19
N GLY A 21 -7.12 -7.93 10.46
CA GLY A 21 -6.62 -8.84 9.43
C GLY A 21 -7.73 -9.30 8.48
N GLU A 22 -8.92 -9.59 9.00
CA GLU A 22 -10.08 -9.96 8.18
C GLU A 22 -10.62 -8.77 7.36
N ILE A 23 -10.62 -7.56 7.93
CA ILE A 23 -10.97 -6.34 7.20
C ILE A 23 -10.02 -6.14 6.02
N ILE A 24 -8.70 -6.24 6.25
CA ILE A 24 -7.69 -6.13 5.17
C ILE A 24 -7.99 -7.14 4.07
N ARG A 25 -8.19 -8.40 4.42
CA ARG A 25 -8.46 -9.49 3.46
C ARG A 25 -9.72 -9.22 2.62
N ARG A 26 -10.79 -8.70 3.23
CA ARG A 26 -12.05 -8.40 2.53
C ARG A 26 -12.00 -7.15 1.69
N THR A 27 -11.33 -6.09 2.17
CA THR A 27 -11.30 -4.79 1.49
C THR A 27 -10.29 -4.74 0.36
N MET A 28 -9.13 -5.40 0.52
CA MET A 28 -8.09 -5.42 -0.51
C MET A 28 -8.39 -6.43 -1.62
N GLY A 29 -9.22 -7.44 -1.34
CA GLY A 29 -9.56 -8.49 -2.31
C GLY A 29 -8.37 -9.39 -2.64
N ALA A 30 -8.51 -10.16 -3.73
CA ALA A 30 -7.44 -11.01 -4.23
C ALA A 30 -6.43 -10.17 -5.03
N PRO A 31 -5.12 -10.28 -4.76
CA PRO A 31 -4.09 -9.53 -5.49
C PRO A 31 -4.09 -9.90 -6.97
N ALA A 32 -3.72 -8.95 -7.82
CA ALA A 32 -3.56 -9.15 -9.26
C ALA A 32 -2.10 -8.94 -9.71
N SER A 33 -1.19 -8.78 -8.76
CA SER A 33 0.25 -8.65 -8.99
C SER A 33 1.05 -9.18 -7.81
N ASP A 34 2.35 -9.33 -8.01
CA ASP A 34 3.36 -9.59 -7.00
C ASP A 34 3.41 -8.46 -5.96
N VAL A 35 3.48 -7.20 -6.41
CA VAL A 35 3.51 -6.00 -5.55
C VAL A 35 2.31 -5.95 -4.61
N MET A 36 1.10 -6.22 -5.12
CA MET A 36 -0.11 -6.22 -4.29
C MET A 36 -0.10 -7.37 -3.28
N ALA A 37 0.39 -8.54 -3.67
CA ALA A 37 0.50 -9.68 -2.76
C ALA A 37 1.43 -9.38 -1.58
N GLU A 38 2.61 -8.79 -1.85
CA GLU A 38 3.55 -8.38 -0.81
C GLU A 38 3.00 -7.22 0.05
N THR A 39 2.29 -6.27 -0.55
CA THR A 39 1.63 -5.17 0.18
C THR A 39 0.61 -5.71 1.18
N ILE A 40 -0.27 -6.64 0.78
CA ILE A 40 -1.25 -7.26 1.68
C ILE A 40 -0.54 -8.00 2.82
N LYS A 41 0.48 -8.77 2.52
CA LYS A 41 1.29 -9.50 3.51
C LYS A 41 1.93 -8.54 4.52
N MET A 42 2.49 -7.44 4.03
CA MET A 42 3.08 -6.41 4.88
C MET A 42 2.05 -5.77 5.81
N MET A 43 0.89 -5.39 5.28
CA MET A 43 -0.21 -4.85 6.08
C MET A 43 -0.65 -5.82 7.18
N GLN A 44 -0.72 -7.12 6.89
CA GLN A 44 -1.04 -8.14 7.89
C GLN A 44 0.03 -8.23 8.99
N ILE A 45 1.32 -8.24 8.63
CA ILE A 45 2.43 -8.26 9.58
C ILE A 45 2.34 -7.04 10.51
N PHE A 46 2.22 -5.84 9.96
CA PHE A 46 2.11 -4.62 10.76
C PHE A 46 0.86 -4.61 11.65
N THR A 47 -0.25 -5.15 11.19
CA THR A 47 -1.46 -5.31 11.99
C THR A 47 -1.21 -6.18 13.22
N TRP A 48 -0.57 -7.33 13.05
CA TRP A 48 -0.26 -8.23 14.16
C TRP A 48 0.79 -7.67 15.12
N VAL A 49 1.76 -6.91 14.62
CA VAL A 49 2.76 -6.22 15.46
C VAL A 49 2.13 -5.07 16.26
N SER A 50 1.16 -4.36 15.67
CA SER A 50 0.49 -3.22 16.31
C SER A 50 -0.65 -3.62 17.25
N ALA A 51 -1.28 -4.76 17.01
CA ALA A 51 -2.43 -5.22 17.80
C ALA A 51 -2.17 -5.32 19.32
N PRO A 52 -1.01 -5.80 19.81
CA PRO A 52 -0.70 -5.80 21.24
C PRO A 52 -0.63 -4.40 21.85
N VAL A 53 -0.10 -3.43 21.12
CA VAL A 53 -0.03 -2.03 21.59
C VAL A 53 -1.43 -1.43 21.68
N ALA A 54 -2.25 -1.57 20.64
CA ALA A 54 -3.62 -1.11 20.62
C ALA A 54 -4.48 -1.82 21.70
N GLY A 55 -4.29 -3.13 21.86
CA GLY A 55 -4.95 -3.92 22.90
C GLY A 55 -4.59 -3.47 24.31
N PHE A 56 -3.33 -3.12 24.56
CA PHE A 56 -2.88 -2.59 25.85
C PHE A 56 -3.53 -1.25 26.20
N VAL A 57 -3.51 -0.32 25.25
CA VAL A 57 -4.15 0.99 25.41
C VAL A 57 -5.67 0.80 25.65
N GLY A 58 -6.32 -0.05 24.83
CA GLY A 58 -7.74 -0.37 24.99
C GLY A 58 -8.06 -0.97 26.36
N ALA A 59 -7.25 -1.89 26.86
CA ALA A 59 -7.43 -2.52 28.18
C ALA A 59 -7.34 -1.49 29.30
N ILE A 60 -6.38 -0.58 29.26
CA ILE A 60 -6.24 0.49 30.25
C ILE A 60 -7.44 1.44 30.18
N CYS A 61 -7.85 1.86 28.99
CA CYS A 61 -8.99 2.75 28.79
C CYS A 61 -10.28 2.12 29.33
N LEU A 62 -10.59 0.89 28.97
CA LEU A 62 -11.79 0.18 29.43
C LEU A 62 -11.78 0.00 30.94
N LYS A 63 -10.65 -0.38 31.52
CA LYS A 63 -10.51 -0.48 32.95
C LYS A 63 -10.73 0.88 33.65
N SER A 64 -10.13 1.94 33.10
CA SER A 64 -10.29 3.29 33.65
C SER A 64 -11.74 3.78 33.62
N LEU A 65 -12.48 3.43 32.56
CA LEU A 65 -13.90 3.77 32.43
C LEU A 65 -14.80 2.94 33.42
N ALA A 66 -14.45 1.66 33.59
CA ALA A 66 -15.20 0.75 34.45
C ALA A 66 -14.94 0.96 35.96
N THR A 67 -13.79 1.55 36.32
CA THR A 67 -13.40 1.75 37.71
C THR A 67 -13.97 3.08 38.22
N LYS A 68 -14.80 3.01 39.26
CA LYS A 68 -15.25 4.23 39.95
C LYS A 68 -14.04 4.92 40.57
N ARG A 69 -13.78 6.15 40.17
CA ARG A 69 -12.75 6.98 40.81
C ARG A 69 -13.26 7.43 42.14
N HIS A 70 -12.64 6.95 43.25
CA HIS A 70 -12.80 7.53 44.56
C HIS A 70 -11.80 8.69 44.66
N TYR A 71 -12.32 9.90 44.51
CA TYR A 71 -11.59 11.08 44.97
C TYR A 71 -11.80 11.09 46.47
N GLY A 72 -10.72 10.90 47.27
CA GLY A 72 -10.74 11.14 48.69
C GLY A 72 -11.10 12.59 48.99
N ASP A 73 -11.34 12.92 50.26
CA ASP A 73 -11.72 14.27 50.72
C ASP A 73 -10.65 15.36 50.40
N ASN A 74 -9.45 14.95 49.98
CA ASN A 74 -8.41 15.83 49.54
C ASN A 74 -8.21 15.70 48.03
N PRO A 75 -8.12 16.82 47.25
CA PRO A 75 -7.70 16.75 45.86
C PRO A 75 -6.31 16.08 45.81
N PRO A 76 -6.01 15.26 44.78
CA PRO A 76 -4.68 14.71 44.62
C PRO A 76 -3.67 15.86 44.62
N GLU A 77 -2.67 15.78 45.50
CA GLU A 77 -1.48 16.63 45.41
C GLU A 77 -0.94 16.58 43.97
N GLU A 78 -0.34 17.68 43.53
CA GLU A 78 0.24 17.81 42.18
C GLU A 78 0.96 16.52 41.77
N ALA A 79 0.79 16.15 40.47
CA ALA A 79 1.30 14.90 39.90
C ALA A 79 2.70 14.60 40.42
N ASP A 80 2.81 13.51 41.19
CA ASP A 80 4.05 13.13 41.83
C ASP A 80 5.21 13.13 40.86
N HIS A 81 6.21 13.97 41.10
CA HIS A 81 7.45 14.07 40.37
C HIS A 81 8.22 12.74 40.20
N GLN A 82 7.69 11.64 40.74
CA GLN A 82 8.28 10.30 40.57
C GLN A 82 8.28 9.82 39.09
N ILE A 83 7.37 10.37 38.25
CA ILE A 83 7.39 10.06 36.78
C ILE A 83 8.66 10.63 36.13
N GLU A 84 9.15 11.77 36.59
CA GLU A 84 10.41 12.35 36.09
C GLU A 84 11.66 11.50 36.43
N LYS A 85 11.54 10.57 37.37
CA LYS A 85 12.64 9.75 37.90
C LYS A 85 12.59 8.29 37.44
N ALA A 86 11.99 7.98 36.29
CA ALA A 86 11.97 6.62 35.76
C ALA A 86 12.97 6.41 34.58
N PRO A 87 14.31 6.61 34.81
CA PRO A 87 15.29 6.53 33.72
C PRO A 87 15.34 5.15 33.04
N ARG A 88 14.97 4.09 33.79
CA ARG A 88 14.86 2.72 33.23
C ARG A 88 13.71 2.58 32.24
N ALA A 89 12.54 3.15 32.55
CA ALA A 89 11.39 3.12 31.64
C ALA A 89 11.68 3.93 30.38
N ALA A 90 12.29 5.12 30.53
CA ALA A 90 12.73 5.94 29.40
C ALA A 90 13.78 5.22 28.53
N ALA A 91 14.78 4.57 29.15
CA ALA A 91 15.79 3.81 28.44
C ALA A 91 15.19 2.63 27.67
N VAL A 92 14.31 1.85 28.28
CA VAL A 92 13.59 0.75 27.60
C VAL A 92 12.77 1.29 26.43
N TRP A 93 12.04 2.38 26.62
CA TRP A 93 11.25 3.00 25.55
C TRP A 93 12.14 3.45 24.38
N ILE A 94 13.25 4.12 24.65
CA ILE A 94 14.22 4.55 23.63
C ILE A 94 14.79 3.35 22.87
N VAL A 95 15.23 2.31 23.57
CA VAL A 95 15.80 1.11 22.94
C VAL A 95 14.79 0.41 22.06
N VAL A 96 13.55 0.17 22.56
CA VAL A 96 12.52 -0.53 21.80
C VAL A 96 12.10 0.28 20.58
N SER A 97 11.85 1.59 20.72
CA SER A 97 11.48 2.45 19.59
C SER A 97 12.60 2.55 18.55
N SER A 98 13.86 2.65 19.00
CA SER A 98 15.03 2.68 18.08
C SER A 98 15.19 1.37 17.31
N LEU A 99 14.98 0.23 17.94
CA LEU A 99 15.02 -1.08 17.27
C LEU A 99 13.89 -1.23 16.26
N LEU A 100 12.67 -0.75 16.57
CA LEU A 100 11.55 -0.74 15.63
C LEU A 100 11.83 0.17 14.42
N CYS A 101 12.38 1.37 14.65
CA CYS A 101 12.78 2.28 13.58
C CYS A 101 13.88 1.68 12.70
N LEU A 102 14.88 1.05 13.31
CA LEU A 102 15.96 0.38 12.58
C LEU A 102 15.42 -0.79 11.75
N PHE A 103 14.54 -1.61 12.32
CA PHE A 103 13.86 -2.68 11.60
C PHE A 103 13.10 -2.13 10.38
N ALA A 104 12.28 -1.09 10.56
CA ALA A 104 11.51 -0.49 9.47
C ALA A 104 12.43 0.08 8.37
N LEU A 105 13.55 0.73 8.76
CA LEU A 105 14.53 1.26 7.83
C LEU A 105 15.19 0.14 7.00
N VAL A 106 15.74 -0.88 7.66
CA VAL A 106 16.40 -2.00 6.97
C VAL A 106 15.44 -2.73 6.05
N PHE A 107 14.23 -3.00 6.52
CA PHE A 107 13.19 -3.65 5.73
C PHE A 107 12.79 -2.82 4.50
N GLY A 108 12.61 -1.51 4.68
CA GLY A 108 12.32 -0.59 3.56
C GLY A 108 13.44 -0.53 2.53
N LEU A 109 14.71 -0.53 2.97
CA LEU A 109 15.86 -0.55 2.05
C LEU A 109 15.94 -1.85 1.24
N ILE A 110 15.60 -3.00 1.84
CA ILE A 110 15.56 -4.29 1.13
C ILE A 110 14.51 -4.25 0.02
N ILE A 111 13.28 -3.82 0.31
CA ILE A 111 12.21 -3.71 -0.69
C ILE A 111 12.60 -2.75 -1.82
N MET A 112 13.16 -1.59 -1.47
CA MET A 112 13.60 -0.60 -2.46
C MET A 112 14.69 -1.15 -3.41
N GLN A 113 15.54 -2.06 -2.92
CA GLN A 113 16.51 -2.75 -3.78
C GLN A 113 15.85 -3.76 -4.72
N GLU A 114 14.81 -4.46 -4.30
CA GLU A 114 14.06 -5.40 -5.13
C GLU A 114 13.31 -4.67 -6.24
N ASP A 115 12.63 -3.57 -5.93
CA ASP A 115 11.97 -2.71 -6.93
C ASP A 115 12.97 -2.18 -7.96
N SER A 116 14.16 -1.75 -7.52
CA SER A 116 15.22 -1.28 -8.43
C SER A 116 15.72 -2.35 -9.39
N LYS A 117 15.73 -3.62 -8.99
CA LYS A 117 16.09 -4.75 -9.87
C LYS A 117 15.00 -5.01 -10.90
N MET A 118 13.73 -4.92 -10.52
CA MET A 118 12.61 -5.08 -11.46
C MET A 118 12.63 -4.02 -12.57
N LEU A 119 13.03 -2.77 -12.26
CA LEU A 119 13.19 -1.71 -13.25
C LEU A 119 14.33 -1.96 -14.25
N GLN A 120 15.24 -2.88 -13.95
CA GLN A 120 16.37 -3.26 -14.80
C GLN A 120 16.12 -4.57 -15.58
N GLU A 121 14.93 -5.16 -15.46
CA GLU A 121 14.58 -6.42 -16.12
C GLU A 121 14.51 -6.22 -17.64
N ARG A 122 15.43 -6.86 -18.36
CA ARG A 122 15.59 -6.70 -19.83
C ARG A 122 14.44 -7.33 -20.63
N ALA A 123 13.75 -8.30 -20.03
CA ALA A 123 12.60 -8.97 -20.65
C ALA A 123 11.27 -8.28 -20.35
N ALA A 124 11.28 -7.13 -19.69
CA ALA A 124 10.07 -6.40 -19.33
C ALA A 124 9.44 -5.72 -20.57
N ILE A 125 8.12 -5.73 -20.60
CA ILE A 125 7.34 -4.96 -21.57
C ILE A 125 7.33 -3.49 -21.13
N HIS A 126 7.62 -2.57 -22.05
CA HIS A 126 7.57 -1.14 -21.77
C HIS A 126 6.22 -0.55 -22.18
N VAL A 127 5.59 0.18 -21.28
CA VAL A 127 4.35 0.91 -21.57
C VAL A 127 4.51 2.37 -21.11
N ASN A 128 4.47 3.29 -22.06
CA ASN A 128 4.42 4.71 -21.75
C ASN A 128 2.98 5.09 -21.43
N VAL A 129 2.75 5.69 -20.27
CA VAL A 129 1.44 6.15 -19.79
C VAL A 129 1.41 7.67 -19.78
N GLN A 130 0.47 8.26 -20.49
CA GLN A 130 0.29 9.71 -20.55
C GLN A 130 -1.07 10.10 -19.97
N GLY A 131 -1.06 10.92 -18.91
CA GLY A 131 -2.24 11.57 -18.38
C GLY A 131 -2.56 12.85 -19.14
N ASN A 132 -3.81 13.04 -19.49
CA ASN A 132 -4.40 14.29 -19.96
C ASN A 132 -5.75 14.47 -19.25
N GLN A 133 -6.25 15.70 -19.14
CA GLN A 133 -7.58 15.96 -18.60
C GLN A 133 -8.65 15.46 -19.58
N TRP A 134 -9.34 14.37 -19.39
CA TRP A 134 -9.43 13.45 -18.26
C TRP A 134 -9.38 12.01 -18.80
N ILE A 135 -8.30 11.68 -19.48
CA ILE A 135 -8.09 10.39 -20.16
C ILE A 135 -6.65 9.89 -19.94
N TRP A 136 -6.50 8.57 -19.93
CA TRP A 136 -5.23 7.87 -19.99
C TRP A 136 -4.96 7.40 -21.41
N ASN A 137 -3.73 7.62 -21.90
CA ASN A 137 -3.24 7.11 -23.17
C ASN A 137 -2.05 6.19 -22.92
N TYR A 138 -1.99 5.10 -23.64
CA TYR A 138 -0.95 4.08 -23.53
C TYR A 138 -0.21 3.93 -24.86
N ASP A 139 1.11 3.95 -24.79
CA ASP A 139 1.99 3.74 -25.95
C ASP A 139 2.93 2.57 -25.63
N TYR A 140 2.93 1.58 -26.50
CA TYR A 140 3.75 0.38 -26.43
C TYR A 140 4.88 0.52 -27.45
N PRO A 141 6.02 1.13 -27.07
CA PRO A 141 7.07 1.50 -28.03
C PRO A 141 7.68 0.27 -28.72
N ASP A 142 7.83 -0.84 -28.02
CA ASP A 142 8.42 -2.08 -28.54
C ASP A 142 7.53 -2.71 -29.62
N ASN A 143 6.22 -2.50 -29.55
CA ASN A 143 5.23 -3.05 -30.46
C ASN A 143 4.67 -2.02 -31.45
N ARG A 144 5.02 -0.73 -31.33
CA ARG A 144 4.52 0.40 -32.13
C ARG A 144 3.00 0.57 -32.08
N VAL A 145 2.40 0.30 -30.92
CA VAL A 145 0.95 0.41 -30.69
C VAL A 145 0.66 1.58 -29.77
N ARG A 146 -0.37 2.36 -30.11
CA ARG A 146 -0.97 3.38 -29.25
C ARG A 146 -2.43 3.05 -29.03
N SER A 147 -2.89 3.11 -27.79
CA SER A 147 -4.25 2.75 -27.43
C SER A 147 -4.74 3.57 -26.22
N ASN A 148 -6.06 3.72 -26.11
CA ASN A 148 -6.71 4.20 -24.88
C ASN A 148 -7.08 3.04 -23.95
N GLU A 149 -6.85 1.80 -24.36
CA GLU A 149 -7.06 0.58 -23.58
C GLU A 149 -5.71 0.01 -23.16
N LEU A 150 -5.63 -0.44 -21.91
CA LEU A 150 -4.42 -1.04 -21.36
C LEU A 150 -4.56 -2.56 -21.35
N TYR A 151 -3.73 -3.24 -22.13
CA TYR A 151 -3.62 -4.69 -22.18
C TYR A 151 -2.25 -5.14 -21.68
N LEU A 152 -2.22 -6.18 -20.86
CA LEU A 152 -0.99 -6.73 -20.30
C LEU A 152 -1.04 -8.26 -20.34
N PRO A 153 0.03 -8.95 -20.71
CA PRO A 153 0.10 -10.40 -20.58
C PRO A 153 0.35 -10.80 -19.12
N VAL A 154 -0.28 -11.88 -18.68
CA VAL A 154 -0.07 -12.44 -17.35
C VAL A 154 1.35 -13.02 -17.20
N ASN A 155 1.93 -12.89 -15.99
CA ASN A 155 3.26 -13.40 -15.63
C ASN A 155 4.43 -12.80 -16.45
N GLN A 156 4.24 -11.65 -17.08
CA GLN A 156 5.30 -10.91 -17.72
C GLN A 156 5.59 -9.63 -16.95
N PRO A 157 6.86 -9.30 -16.66
CA PRO A 157 7.23 -8.03 -16.06
C PRO A 157 6.86 -6.87 -17.00
N VAL A 158 6.30 -5.80 -16.44
CA VAL A 158 5.91 -4.59 -17.15
C VAL A 158 6.54 -3.39 -16.46
N ILE A 159 7.17 -2.52 -17.22
CA ILE A 159 7.69 -1.24 -16.76
C ILE A 159 6.82 -0.12 -17.35
N PHE A 160 6.13 0.58 -16.48
CA PHE A 160 5.37 1.78 -16.84
C PHE A 160 6.26 3.02 -16.73
N LYS A 161 6.27 3.84 -17.79
CA LYS A 161 6.86 5.18 -17.83
C LYS A 161 5.73 6.19 -17.83
N VAL A 162 5.50 6.81 -16.69
CA VAL A 162 4.31 7.61 -16.43
C VAL A 162 4.64 9.09 -16.44
N THR A 163 3.90 9.87 -17.22
CA THR A 163 4.02 11.32 -17.32
C THR A 163 2.67 11.98 -17.57
N SER A 164 2.61 13.29 -17.53
CA SER A 164 1.44 14.09 -17.88
C SER A 164 1.79 15.14 -18.94
N ASN A 165 0.80 15.48 -19.78
CA ASN A 165 0.94 16.53 -20.78
C ASN A 165 0.36 17.89 -20.33
N ASP A 166 -0.40 17.92 -19.23
CA ASP A 166 -1.13 19.12 -18.78
C ASP A 166 -0.94 19.41 -17.30
N VAL A 167 -1.76 18.81 -16.43
CA VAL A 167 -1.70 18.98 -14.97
C VAL A 167 -1.19 17.70 -14.30
N LYS A 168 -0.95 17.77 -13.00
CA LYS A 168 -0.59 16.59 -12.22
C LYS A 168 -1.77 15.61 -12.16
N HIS A 169 -1.50 14.33 -12.44
CA HIS A 169 -2.37 13.18 -12.23
C HIS A 169 -1.65 12.14 -11.37
N SER A 170 -2.32 11.05 -10.98
CA SER A 170 -1.66 9.89 -10.39
C SER A 170 -2.25 8.62 -10.97
N PHE A 171 -1.40 7.82 -11.61
CA PHE A 171 -1.75 6.56 -12.24
C PHE A 171 -1.85 5.47 -11.18
N TRP A 172 -3.04 4.92 -10.99
CA TRP A 172 -3.31 3.93 -9.95
C TRP A 172 -4.03 2.71 -10.51
N ILE A 173 -3.36 1.57 -10.52
CA ILE A 173 -4.00 0.28 -10.79
C ILE A 173 -4.31 -0.37 -9.44
N VAL A 174 -5.58 -0.31 -9.04
CA VAL A 174 -6.02 -0.59 -7.66
C VAL A 174 -5.63 -1.99 -7.21
N GLN A 175 -5.98 -3.02 -8.00
CA GLN A 175 -5.77 -4.42 -7.63
C GLN A 175 -4.33 -4.92 -7.86
N MET A 176 -3.51 -4.11 -8.52
CA MET A 176 -2.07 -4.38 -8.69
C MET A 176 -1.21 -3.66 -7.64
N GLY A 177 -1.80 -2.79 -6.81
CA GLY A 177 -1.08 -2.12 -5.73
C GLY A 177 -0.07 -1.08 -6.18
N ILE A 178 -0.09 -0.66 -7.45
CA ILE A 178 0.79 0.40 -7.95
C ILE A 178 0.03 1.72 -8.01
N LYS A 179 0.66 2.76 -7.48
CA LYS A 179 0.20 4.14 -7.56
C LYS A 179 1.40 5.06 -7.72
N VAL A 180 1.45 5.79 -8.82
CA VAL A 180 2.58 6.66 -9.16
C VAL A 180 2.10 7.95 -9.79
N ASP A 181 2.72 9.07 -9.42
CA ASP A 181 2.35 10.38 -9.92
C ASP A 181 2.78 10.56 -11.38
N ALA A 182 1.86 11.10 -12.18
CA ALA A 182 2.09 11.57 -13.54
C ALA A 182 2.28 13.08 -13.50
N ASN A 183 3.53 13.52 -13.55
CA ASN A 183 3.90 14.93 -13.45
C ASN A 183 4.23 15.50 -14.86
N PRO A 184 3.80 16.75 -15.16
CA PRO A 184 4.22 17.42 -16.38
C PRO A 184 5.74 17.61 -16.42
N GLY A 185 6.34 17.27 -17.57
CA GLY A 185 7.77 17.45 -17.79
C GLY A 185 8.70 16.48 -17.05
N TYR A 186 8.15 15.49 -16.36
CA TYR A 186 8.90 14.46 -15.64
C TYR A 186 8.33 13.07 -15.93
N VAL A 187 9.21 12.08 -16.05
CA VAL A 187 8.83 10.67 -16.24
C VAL A 187 9.13 9.90 -14.96
N THR A 188 8.11 9.28 -14.39
CA THR A 188 8.25 8.37 -13.25
C THR A 188 8.15 6.93 -13.75
N GLU A 189 9.01 6.04 -13.26
CA GLU A 189 8.99 4.63 -13.65
C GLU A 189 8.50 3.76 -12.50
N VAL A 190 7.69 2.75 -12.81
CA VAL A 190 7.25 1.72 -11.88
C VAL A 190 7.17 0.38 -12.58
N ALA A 191 7.65 -0.68 -11.92
CA ALA A 191 7.59 -2.04 -12.42
C ALA A 191 6.51 -2.86 -11.68
N VAL A 192 5.88 -3.80 -12.40
CA VAL A 192 4.91 -4.74 -11.82
C VAL A 192 4.83 -6.00 -12.67
N THR A 193 4.60 -7.15 -12.03
CA THR A 193 4.29 -8.40 -12.72
C THR A 193 2.83 -8.79 -12.45
N PRO A 194 1.93 -8.65 -13.45
CA PRO A 194 0.56 -9.15 -13.32
C PRO A 194 0.55 -10.66 -13.12
N ASN A 195 -0.15 -11.16 -12.11
CA ASN A 195 -0.16 -12.60 -11.80
C ASN A 195 -1.55 -13.25 -11.90
N ARG A 196 -2.55 -12.50 -12.36
CA ARG A 196 -3.93 -12.97 -12.49
C ARG A 196 -4.61 -12.38 -13.72
N ILE A 197 -5.15 -13.26 -14.57
CA ILE A 197 -6.01 -12.87 -15.70
C ILE A 197 -7.29 -12.25 -15.18
N GLY A 198 -7.73 -11.15 -15.81
CA GLY A 198 -8.96 -10.43 -15.46
C GLY A 198 -8.94 -8.99 -15.92
N ILE A 199 -9.98 -8.27 -15.54
CA ILE A 199 -10.14 -6.84 -15.80
C ILE A 199 -10.06 -6.12 -14.45
N PHE A 200 -9.21 -5.10 -14.36
CA PHE A 200 -8.96 -4.37 -13.13
C PHE A 200 -9.05 -2.86 -13.35
N ASP A 201 -9.35 -2.12 -12.28
CA ASP A 201 -9.58 -0.68 -12.35
C ASP A 201 -8.26 0.10 -12.44
N VAL A 202 -8.23 1.03 -13.37
CA VAL A 202 -7.25 2.11 -13.46
C VAL A 202 -7.94 3.42 -13.09
N ARG A 203 -7.41 4.16 -12.12
CA ARG A 203 -8.00 5.40 -11.62
C ARG A 203 -6.96 6.52 -11.55
N CYS A 204 -7.44 7.76 -11.68
CA CYS A 204 -6.65 8.91 -11.29
C CYS A 204 -6.75 9.10 -9.77
N ALA A 205 -5.60 9.18 -9.10
CA ALA A 205 -5.51 9.32 -7.64
C ALA A 205 -4.95 10.68 -7.19
N GLU A 206 -4.89 11.68 -8.09
CA GLU A 206 -4.49 13.05 -7.80
C GLU A 206 -5.49 14.03 -8.42
N LEU A 207 -5.98 15.00 -7.64
CA LEU A 207 -6.99 15.94 -8.09
C LEU A 207 -6.51 16.74 -9.33
N CYS A 208 -7.10 16.43 -10.49
CA CYS A 208 -6.69 16.96 -11.79
C CYS A 208 -7.75 17.86 -12.46
N GLY A 209 -8.77 18.30 -11.73
CA GLY A 209 -9.79 19.22 -12.22
C GLY A 209 -11.20 18.66 -12.19
N LEU A 210 -12.12 19.23 -12.99
CA LEU A 210 -13.58 19.05 -12.90
C LEU A 210 -14.02 17.58 -13.03
N LEU A 211 -13.45 16.82 -13.97
CA LEU A 211 -13.84 15.43 -14.22
C LEU A 211 -12.86 14.41 -13.60
N HIS A 212 -12.11 14.82 -12.55
CA HIS A 212 -11.18 13.93 -11.87
C HIS A 212 -11.77 12.57 -11.48
N ALA A 213 -13.00 12.57 -10.93
CA ALA A 213 -13.67 11.33 -10.50
C ALA A 213 -14.05 10.40 -11.67
N TYR A 214 -14.11 10.93 -12.89
CA TYR A 214 -14.44 10.19 -14.12
C TYR A 214 -13.21 9.78 -14.92
N MET A 215 -12.00 10.22 -14.53
CA MET A 215 -10.75 9.82 -15.14
C MET A 215 -10.38 8.41 -14.70
N GLN A 216 -11.06 7.44 -15.27
CA GLN A 216 -10.91 6.01 -14.98
C GLN A 216 -10.83 5.23 -16.30
N ASN A 217 -10.17 4.09 -16.22
CA ASN A 217 -10.02 3.14 -17.31
C ASN A 217 -9.93 1.72 -16.73
N GLN A 218 -9.72 0.74 -17.57
CA GLN A 218 -9.52 -0.64 -17.19
C GLN A 218 -8.20 -1.16 -17.76
N VAL A 219 -7.55 -2.04 -17.01
CA VAL A 219 -6.46 -2.87 -17.49
C VAL A 219 -6.95 -4.29 -17.70
N HIS A 220 -6.73 -4.82 -18.90
CA HIS A 220 -7.05 -6.18 -19.30
C HIS A 220 -5.79 -7.04 -19.18
N VAL A 221 -5.73 -7.86 -18.13
CA VAL A 221 -4.68 -8.88 -18.02
C VAL A 221 -5.16 -10.14 -18.71
N VAL A 222 -4.43 -10.55 -19.73
CA VAL A 222 -4.82 -11.64 -20.63
C VAL A 222 -3.71 -12.69 -20.77
N SER A 223 -3.99 -13.79 -21.46
CA SER A 223 -2.94 -14.73 -21.86
C SER A 223 -1.96 -14.08 -22.85
N GLN A 224 -0.74 -14.63 -22.98
CA GLN A 224 0.22 -14.16 -23.97
C GLN A 224 -0.37 -14.24 -25.39
N GLU A 225 -1.11 -15.28 -25.71
CA GLU A 225 -1.75 -15.48 -27.01
C GLU A 225 -2.78 -14.39 -27.30
N ASP A 226 -3.62 -14.02 -26.33
CA ASP A 226 -4.65 -13.00 -26.50
C ASP A 226 -4.04 -11.58 -26.53
N TYR A 227 -2.94 -11.36 -25.80
CA TYR A 227 -2.17 -10.13 -25.88
C TYR A 227 -1.58 -9.95 -27.30
N ASP A 228 -0.97 -11.00 -27.84
CA ASP A 228 -0.42 -11.00 -29.20
C ASP A 228 -1.52 -10.74 -30.26
N LYS A 229 -2.69 -11.35 -30.11
CA LYS A 229 -3.85 -11.09 -30.99
C LYS A 229 -4.30 -9.63 -30.92
N TRP A 230 -4.37 -9.09 -29.71
CA TRP A 230 -4.73 -7.70 -29.49
C TRP A 230 -3.72 -6.76 -30.16
N LEU A 231 -2.41 -6.97 -29.96
CA LEU A 231 -1.36 -6.17 -30.60
C LEU A 231 -1.50 -6.16 -32.13
N LEU A 232 -1.68 -7.33 -32.74
CA LEU A 232 -1.87 -7.45 -34.19
C LEU A 232 -3.15 -6.74 -34.66
N GLY A 233 -4.23 -6.82 -33.87
CA GLY A 233 -5.49 -6.12 -34.13
C GLY A 233 -5.37 -4.59 -34.12
N GLN A 234 -4.39 -4.06 -33.37
CA GLN A 234 -4.04 -2.64 -33.33
C GLN A 234 -3.05 -2.23 -34.43
N GLY A 235 -2.66 -3.14 -35.32
CA GLY A 235 -1.65 -2.89 -36.34
C GLY A 235 -0.21 -2.94 -35.83
N GLY A 236 0.00 -3.48 -34.64
CA GLY A 236 1.29 -3.63 -34.01
C GLY A 236 2.08 -4.85 -34.50
N GLN A 237 3.30 -4.99 -33.98
CA GLN A 237 4.18 -6.12 -34.22
C GLN A 237 4.40 -6.91 -32.94
N LYS A 238 4.58 -8.22 -33.05
CA LYS A 238 5.03 -9.02 -31.90
C LYS A 238 6.49 -8.68 -31.58
N SER A 239 6.79 -8.52 -30.32
CA SER A 239 8.16 -8.36 -29.82
C SER A 239 8.89 -9.70 -29.76
#